data_e5891570c1e7668f3d8f17e4bd2c16a8
#
_entry.id   e5891570c1e7668f3d8f17e4bd2c16a8
#
_cell.length_a   1.000
_cell.length_b   1.000
_cell.length_c   1.000
_cell.angle_alpha   90.00
_cell.angle_beta   90.00
_cell.angle_gamma   90.00
#
_symmetry.space_group_name_H-M   'P 1'
#
loop_
_entity.id
_entity.type
_entity.pdbx_description
1 polymer ?
#
loop_
_entity_poly.entity_id
_entity_poly.type
_entity_poly.pdbx_seq_one_letter_code
_entity_poly.pdbx_strand_id
1 'polypeptide(L)'
;MRSIIYAPPTPSPAAPSPSSARSRRIRNWAATAPIPLLLIAVILAPGAASQAAGTPSVLISDAAIAKLPTSGAAWTSLKKYADSDDGTADIADQDSNNDVHTLAEALVFARTRVESYRTRAIANLKAAVGTEKGGRSLALARNLSGYVIAADLVDLRLAAPDFDANTFRPWLRSTLSEVMSDGKTLRQIDEQRPNNWGTHAGAARAAVSVYLGMGSELARTAQVFKGWLGDRSAYAGFKYGDLSWQANPNAPVGIDASGTETYAAGSDIPLGGALPEEMRRGGTLQWPALYTGYPWEALQGATLQAEILSHAGYDSWSWSNQALARAAKYLTNTLKWPAIGDDTWQPWLIDARTNASIPLPSSTKPGKNFGFTDWLYG
;
A
#
# COMPACT_ATOMS: atom_id res chain seq x y z
N MET A 1 5.95 48.30 26.25
CA MET A 1 5.02 47.42 25.48
C MET A 1 4.21 48.31 24.56
N ARG A 2 4.51 48.32 23.26
CA ARG A 2 3.76 49.10 22.27
C ARG A 2 3.23 48.08 21.26
N SER A 3 1.89 47.94 21.21
CA SER A 3 1.18 47.11 20.24
C SER A 3 1.23 47.78 18.87
N ILE A 4 1.70 47.05 17.86
CA ILE A 4 1.67 47.48 16.47
C ILE A 4 0.43 46.79 15.85
N ILE A 5 -0.51 47.62 15.44
CA ILE A 5 -1.74 47.20 14.71
C ILE A 5 -1.41 47.21 13.21
N TYR A 6 -1.51 46.09 12.54
CA TYR A 6 -1.40 46.01 11.08
C TYR A 6 -2.80 46.19 10.45
N ALA A 7 -2.91 47.16 9.53
CA ALA A 7 -4.10 47.38 8.71
C ALA A 7 -4.05 46.46 7.47
N PRO A 8 -5.22 46.01 6.95
CA PRO A 8 -5.29 45.13 5.77
C PRO A 8 -5.08 45.94 4.47
N PRO A 9 -4.56 45.29 3.40
CA PRO A 9 -4.36 45.95 2.11
C PRO A 9 -5.67 46.09 1.31
N THR A 10 -5.77 47.23 0.60
CA THR A 10 -6.86 47.60 -0.31
C THR A 10 -6.86 46.79 -1.60
N PRO A 11 -8.03 46.52 -2.20
CA PRO A 11 -8.12 45.75 -3.45
C PRO A 11 -7.75 46.58 -4.68
N SER A 12 -7.07 45.96 -5.63
CA SER A 12 -6.64 46.47 -6.93
C SER A 12 -7.80 46.47 -7.94
N PRO A 13 -7.86 47.38 -8.92
CA PRO A 13 -9.01 47.53 -9.83
C PRO A 13 -9.04 46.50 -10.96
N ALA A 14 -10.27 46.21 -11.42
CA ALA A 14 -10.61 45.25 -12.46
C ALA A 14 -10.14 45.69 -13.86
N ALA A 15 -9.71 44.73 -14.69
CA ALA A 15 -9.39 44.91 -16.09
C ALA A 15 -10.64 44.83 -16.99
N PRO A 16 -10.69 45.56 -18.13
CA PRO A 16 -11.89 45.69 -18.97
C PRO A 16 -12.11 44.52 -19.94
N SER A 17 -13.37 44.24 -20.21
CA SER A 17 -13.87 43.25 -21.19
C SER A 17 -13.63 43.69 -22.65
N PRO A 18 -13.36 42.76 -23.58
CA PRO A 18 -13.33 43.10 -25.00
C PRO A 18 -14.69 43.00 -25.65
N SER A 19 -14.96 44.03 -26.48
CA SER A 19 -16.16 44.28 -27.26
C SER A 19 -16.30 43.37 -28.48
N SER A 20 -17.55 43.18 -28.85
CA SER A 20 -18.11 42.58 -30.07
C SER A 20 -17.55 43.09 -31.39
N ALA A 21 -17.22 42.20 -32.33
CA ALA A 21 -17.07 42.58 -33.75
C ALA A 21 -17.61 41.51 -34.71
N ARG A 22 -18.74 41.87 -35.31
CA ARG A 22 -19.15 41.73 -36.73
C ARG A 22 -18.98 40.40 -37.47
N SER A 23 -20.15 39.90 -37.80
CA SER A 23 -20.48 38.98 -38.89
C SER A 23 -19.94 39.41 -40.26
N ARG A 24 -19.29 38.50 -41.00
CA ARG A 24 -19.22 38.56 -42.48
C ARG A 24 -19.75 37.25 -43.05
N ARG A 25 -20.83 37.39 -43.82
CA ARG A 25 -21.35 36.37 -44.74
C ARG A 25 -20.32 36.11 -45.85
N ILE A 26 -20.01 34.84 -46.13
CA ILE A 26 -19.42 34.43 -47.41
C ILE A 26 -20.19 33.20 -47.93
N ARG A 27 -20.44 33.30 -49.25
CA ARG A 27 -21.31 32.52 -50.10
C ARG A 27 -20.96 31.03 -50.18
N ASN A 28 -21.99 30.24 -50.37
CA ASN A 28 -21.99 28.85 -50.80
C ASN A 28 -21.22 28.63 -52.11
N TRP A 29 -20.32 27.64 -52.09
CA TRP A 29 -19.96 26.87 -53.28
C TRP A 29 -20.06 25.40 -52.91
N ALA A 30 -20.98 24.71 -53.57
CA ALA A 30 -21.11 23.26 -53.49
C ALA A 30 -20.02 22.65 -54.35
N ALA A 31 -19.15 21.85 -53.79
CA ALA A 31 -18.30 20.92 -54.52
C ALA A 31 -18.45 19.54 -53.83
N THR A 32 -19.12 18.65 -54.56
CA THR A 32 -19.24 17.23 -54.23
C THR A 32 -17.89 16.59 -54.38
N ALA A 33 -17.30 16.11 -53.29
CA ALA A 33 -16.16 15.21 -53.26
C ALA A 33 -16.55 13.87 -52.59
N PRO A 34 -16.07 12.74 -53.09
CA PRO A 34 -16.46 11.43 -52.57
C PRO A 34 -15.96 11.19 -51.16
N ILE A 35 -16.81 10.63 -50.30
CA ILE A 35 -16.51 10.23 -48.97
C ILE A 35 -15.56 9.00 -49.02
N PRO A 36 -14.33 9.08 -48.50
CA PRO A 36 -13.55 7.86 -48.28
C PRO A 36 -14.16 7.08 -47.09
N LEU A 37 -14.49 5.82 -47.34
CA LEU A 37 -14.83 4.86 -46.31
C LEU A 37 -13.66 4.73 -45.36
N LEU A 38 -13.74 5.41 -44.19
CA LEU A 38 -12.78 5.21 -43.11
C LEU A 38 -13.09 3.86 -42.45
N LEU A 39 -12.29 2.84 -42.79
CA LEU A 39 -12.26 1.60 -42.02
C LEU A 39 -11.75 1.96 -40.62
N ILE A 40 -12.67 2.04 -39.66
CA ILE A 40 -12.32 2.09 -38.25
C ILE A 40 -11.81 0.67 -37.90
N ALA A 41 -10.49 0.52 -37.92
CA ALA A 41 -9.86 -0.62 -37.28
C ALA A 41 -10.14 -0.49 -35.76
N VAL A 42 -11.10 -1.22 -35.27
CA VAL A 42 -11.28 -1.46 -33.84
C VAL A 42 -10.02 -2.21 -33.39
N ILE A 43 -9.07 -1.50 -32.83
CA ILE A 43 -7.99 -2.11 -32.06
C ILE A 43 -8.67 -2.68 -30.83
N LEU A 44 -9.02 -3.95 -30.90
CA LEU A 44 -9.32 -4.75 -29.72
C LEU A 44 -8.06 -4.70 -28.84
N ALA A 45 -8.11 -3.92 -27.77
CA ALA A 45 -7.20 -4.07 -26.67
C ALA A 45 -7.13 -5.56 -26.32
N PRO A 46 -5.94 -6.13 -26.04
CA PRO A 46 -5.83 -7.53 -25.66
C PRO A 46 -6.80 -7.77 -24.53
N GLY A 47 -7.75 -8.64 -24.78
CA GLY A 47 -8.86 -8.93 -23.89
C GLY A 47 -8.33 -9.26 -22.51
N ALA A 48 -8.90 -8.63 -21.51
CA ALA A 48 -8.87 -9.18 -20.16
C ALA A 48 -9.30 -10.64 -20.29
N ALA A 49 -8.36 -11.54 -20.04
CA ALA A 49 -8.64 -12.97 -20.03
C ALA A 49 -9.82 -13.16 -19.07
N SER A 50 -10.92 -13.67 -19.59
CA SER A 50 -12.06 -14.13 -18.81
C SER A 50 -11.54 -15.18 -17.85
N GLN A 51 -11.26 -14.82 -16.62
CA GLN A 51 -11.11 -15.77 -15.53
C GLN A 51 -12.49 -16.28 -15.14
N ALA A 52 -12.92 -17.32 -15.84
CA ALA A 52 -13.81 -18.30 -15.23
C ALA A 52 -12.93 -19.11 -14.27
N ALA A 53 -13.04 -18.83 -12.99
CA ALA A 53 -12.65 -19.66 -11.85
C ALA A 53 -12.36 -18.75 -10.65
N GLY A 54 -12.81 -19.16 -9.51
CA GLY A 54 -12.52 -18.70 -8.15
C GLY A 54 -11.95 -17.29 -7.96
N THR A 55 -12.52 -16.53 -7.04
CA THR A 55 -11.94 -15.25 -6.61
C THR A 55 -10.44 -15.45 -6.37
N PRO A 56 -9.54 -14.63 -6.95
CA PRO A 56 -8.11 -14.76 -6.69
C PRO A 56 -7.87 -14.65 -5.18
N SER A 57 -6.97 -15.48 -4.63
CA SER A 57 -6.57 -15.36 -3.23
C SER A 57 -5.94 -13.99 -3.01
N VAL A 58 -6.18 -13.41 -1.82
CA VAL A 58 -5.65 -12.07 -1.48
C VAL A 58 -4.13 -12.06 -1.51
N LEU A 59 -3.48 -13.13 -1.03
CA LEU A 59 -2.03 -13.15 -0.86
C LEU A 59 -1.35 -14.38 -1.44
N ILE A 60 -1.85 -15.58 -1.20
CA ILE A 60 -1.21 -16.85 -1.57
C ILE A 60 -2.25 -17.92 -1.80
N SER A 61 -2.07 -18.72 -2.84
CA SER A 61 -3.01 -19.80 -3.16
C SER A 61 -2.84 -21.03 -2.26
N ASP A 62 -3.92 -21.76 -2.06
CA ASP A 62 -3.90 -23.07 -1.36
C ASP A 62 -2.86 -24.02 -1.93
N ALA A 63 -2.71 -24.05 -3.26
CA ALA A 63 -1.75 -24.90 -3.94
C ALA A 63 -0.28 -24.53 -3.61
N ALA A 64 -0.01 -23.24 -3.38
CA ALA A 64 1.31 -22.77 -2.96
C ALA A 64 1.55 -23.10 -1.48
N ILE A 65 0.58 -22.81 -0.60
CA ILE A 65 0.69 -23.15 0.84
C ILE A 65 0.88 -24.65 1.07
N ALA A 66 0.20 -25.50 0.30
CA ALA A 66 0.29 -26.95 0.45
C ALA A 66 1.72 -27.50 0.26
N LYS A 67 2.60 -26.75 -0.42
CA LYS A 67 4.01 -27.14 -0.68
C LYS A 67 4.96 -26.67 0.40
N LEU A 68 4.56 -25.76 1.29
CA LEU A 68 5.44 -25.20 2.31
C LEU A 68 5.79 -26.23 3.40
N PRO A 69 6.95 -26.12 4.04
CA PRO A 69 7.37 -27.09 5.06
C PRO A 69 6.50 -26.99 6.32
N THR A 70 6.37 -28.12 7.03
CA THR A 70 5.77 -28.21 8.37
C THR A 70 6.79 -28.51 9.45
N SER A 71 8.03 -28.12 9.21
CA SER A 71 9.18 -28.28 10.12
C SER A 71 10.17 -27.13 9.91
N GLY A 72 11.17 -27.03 10.76
CA GLY A 72 12.18 -25.96 10.71
C GLY A 72 11.82 -24.76 11.59
N ALA A 73 12.77 -23.82 11.70
CA ALA A 73 12.67 -22.68 12.61
C ALA A 73 11.51 -21.73 12.25
N ALA A 74 11.34 -21.42 10.97
CA ALA A 74 10.29 -20.53 10.48
C ALA A 74 8.89 -21.11 10.76
N TRP A 75 8.68 -22.41 10.47
CA TRP A 75 7.42 -23.09 10.82
C TRP A 75 7.18 -23.11 12.34
N THR A 76 8.22 -23.39 13.13
CA THR A 76 8.10 -23.39 14.59
C THR A 76 7.72 -22.02 15.12
N SER A 77 8.27 -20.94 14.54
CA SER A 77 7.91 -19.58 14.88
C SER A 77 6.45 -19.28 14.55
N LEU A 78 6.01 -19.54 13.31
CA LEU A 78 4.61 -19.38 12.89
C LEU A 78 3.66 -20.16 13.82
N LYS A 79 3.97 -21.43 14.06
CA LYS A 79 3.17 -22.32 14.91
C LYS A 79 3.06 -21.79 16.35
N LYS A 80 4.15 -21.24 16.90
CA LYS A 80 4.17 -20.61 18.21
C LYS A 80 3.20 -19.42 18.30
N TYR A 81 3.16 -18.56 17.28
CA TYR A 81 2.19 -17.46 17.23
C TYR A 81 0.76 -17.98 17.15
N ALA A 82 0.49 -18.99 16.31
CA ALA A 82 -0.82 -19.59 16.19
C ALA A 82 -1.28 -20.33 17.45
N ASP A 83 -0.37 -20.79 18.30
CA ASP A 83 -0.69 -21.53 19.55
C ASP A 83 -0.75 -20.62 20.80
N SER A 84 -0.32 -19.38 20.69
CA SER A 84 -0.28 -18.46 21.83
C SER A 84 -1.63 -17.75 22.02
N ASP A 85 -1.75 -17.00 23.12
CA ASP A 85 -2.92 -16.19 23.42
C ASP A 85 -3.06 -15.07 22.38
N ASP A 86 -4.23 -14.97 21.78
CA ASP A 86 -4.53 -14.01 20.71
C ASP A 86 -4.78 -12.58 21.23
N GLY A 87 -4.99 -12.43 22.53
CA GLY A 87 -5.45 -11.19 23.13
C GLY A 87 -6.87 -10.79 22.67
N THR A 88 -7.25 -9.57 22.93
CA THR A 88 -8.54 -9.02 22.51
C THR A 88 -8.40 -8.35 21.15
N ALA A 89 -9.34 -8.62 20.25
CA ALA A 89 -9.40 -7.89 18.97
C ALA A 89 -9.72 -6.42 19.21
N ASP A 90 -8.82 -5.54 18.78
CA ASP A 90 -8.96 -4.08 18.89
C ASP A 90 -8.25 -3.39 17.71
N ILE A 91 -9.02 -3.07 16.68
CA ILE A 91 -8.50 -2.36 15.51
C ILE A 91 -8.22 -0.88 15.80
N ALA A 92 -8.84 -0.32 16.84
CA ALA A 92 -8.60 1.07 17.24
C ALA A 92 -7.23 1.25 17.92
N ASP A 93 -6.68 0.18 18.51
CA ASP A 93 -5.32 0.17 19.05
C ASP A 93 -4.30 -0.18 17.94
N GLN A 94 -3.46 0.80 17.56
CA GLN A 94 -2.43 0.58 16.56
C GLN A 94 -1.33 -0.41 16.99
N ASP A 95 -1.26 -0.76 18.27
CA ASP A 95 -0.26 -1.66 18.85
C ASP A 95 -0.86 -3.05 19.18
N SER A 96 -2.16 -3.26 18.90
CA SER A 96 -2.81 -4.58 18.98
C SER A 96 -2.07 -5.62 18.12
N ASN A 97 -2.01 -6.86 18.57
CA ASN A 97 -1.39 -7.99 17.86
C ASN A 97 -2.40 -9.10 17.51
N ASN A 98 -3.68 -8.92 17.80
CA ASN A 98 -4.70 -9.94 17.51
C ASN A 98 -4.78 -10.23 16.00
N ASP A 99 -4.61 -9.23 15.14
CA ASP A 99 -4.53 -9.39 13.67
C ASP A 99 -3.40 -10.35 13.24
N VAL A 100 -2.23 -10.24 13.91
CA VAL A 100 -1.05 -11.09 13.65
C VAL A 100 -1.29 -12.53 14.08
N HIS A 101 -1.90 -12.74 15.26
CA HIS A 101 -2.27 -14.06 15.75
C HIS A 101 -3.35 -14.70 14.88
N THR A 102 -4.37 -13.95 14.50
CA THR A 102 -5.43 -14.39 13.58
C THR A 102 -4.86 -14.83 12.23
N LEU A 103 -3.90 -14.06 11.69
CA LEU A 103 -3.18 -14.44 10.46
C LEU A 103 -2.37 -15.71 10.64
N ALA A 104 -1.66 -15.88 11.77
CA ALA A 104 -0.88 -17.09 12.04
C ALA A 104 -1.78 -18.33 12.12
N GLU A 105 -2.92 -18.25 12.80
CA GLU A 105 -3.92 -19.32 12.84
C GLU A 105 -4.44 -19.68 11.45
N ALA A 106 -4.77 -18.67 10.65
CA ALA A 106 -5.25 -18.87 9.29
C ALA A 106 -4.19 -19.54 8.39
N LEU A 107 -2.91 -19.14 8.50
CA LEU A 107 -1.80 -19.78 7.77
C LEU A 107 -1.59 -21.24 8.21
N VAL A 108 -1.61 -21.52 9.52
CA VAL A 108 -1.49 -22.89 10.03
C VAL A 108 -2.69 -23.74 9.60
N PHE A 109 -3.93 -23.21 9.64
CA PHE A 109 -5.10 -23.90 9.09
C PHE A 109 -4.93 -24.18 7.60
N ALA A 110 -4.61 -23.17 6.82
CA ALA A 110 -4.46 -23.32 5.36
C ALA A 110 -3.44 -24.41 5.00
N ARG A 111 -2.35 -24.55 5.79
CA ARG A 111 -1.32 -25.57 5.58
C ARG A 111 -1.69 -26.96 6.10
N THR A 112 -2.34 -27.05 7.26
CA THR A 112 -2.55 -28.34 7.97
C THR A 112 -3.97 -28.86 7.91
N ARG A 113 -4.95 -28.00 7.60
CA ARG A 113 -6.40 -28.29 7.65
C ARG A 113 -6.90 -28.70 9.04
N VAL A 114 -6.19 -28.31 10.10
CA VAL A 114 -6.63 -28.56 11.49
C VAL A 114 -7.70 -27.53 11.87
N GLU A 115 -8.94 -27.99 12.02
CA GLU A 115 -10.14 -27.17 12.18
C GLU A 115 -10.14 -26.26 13.42
N SER A 116 -9.40 -26.60 14.48
CA SER A 116 -9.31 -25.74 15.67
C SER A 116 -8.71 -24.35 15.36
N TYR A 117 -7.73 -24.25 14.44
CA TYR A 117 -7.17 -22.97 13.99
C TYR A 117 -8.17 -22.16 13.17
N ARG A 118 -8.92 -22.82 12.29
CA ARG A 118 -9.99 -22.16 11.51
C ARG A 118 -11.05 -21.57 12.44
N THR A 119 -11.48 -22.35 13.43
CA THR A 119 -12.48 -21.93 14.40
C THR A 119 -12.03 -20.71 15.20
N ARG A 120 -10.78 -20.69 15.67
CA ARG A 120 -10.20 -19.56 16.40
C ARG A 120 -10.07 -18.33 15.51
N ALA A 121 -9.49 -18.47 14.33
CA ALA A 121 -9.37 -17.36 13.37
C ALA A 121 -10.76 -16.75 13.05
N ILE A 122 -11.79 -17.56 12.82
CA ILE A 122 -13.15 -17.06 12.59
C ILE A 122 -13.73 -16.36 13.84
N ALA A 123 -13.43 -16.84 15.03
CA ALA A 123 -13.85 -16.17 16.27
C ALA A 123 -13.20 -14.77 16.38
N ASN A 124 -11.92 -14.66 16.09
CA ASN A 124 -11.18 -13.38 16.07
C ASN A 124 -11.72 -12.44 14.98
N LEU A 125 -12.01 -12.94 13.76
CA LEU A 125 -12.65 -12.16 12.71
C LEU A 125 -14.00 -11.59 13.14
N LYS A 126 -14.81 -12.37 13.85
CA LYS A 126 -16.09 -11.91 14.41
C LYS A 126 -15.88 -10.84 15.49
N ALA A 127 -14.90 -11.04 16.37
CA ALA A 127 -14.59 -10.11 17.44
C ALA A 127 -14.02 -8.77 16.93
N ALA A 128 -13.33 -8.76 15.79
CA ALA A 128 -12.70 -7.57 15.22
C ALA A 128 -13.70 -6.59 14.60
N VAL A 129 -14.86 -7.07 14.12
CA VAL A 129 -15.86 -6.22 13.45
C VAL A 129 -16.36 -5.12 14.36
N GLY A 130 -16.18 -3.86 13.94
CA GLY A 130 -16.68 -2.68 14.68
C GLY A 130 -15.74 -2.17 15.78
N THR A 131 -14.56 -2.81 15.97
CA THR A 131 -13.59 -2.38 16.98
C THR A 131 -12.70 -1.22 16.52
N GLU A 132 -12.80 -0.81 15.25
CA GLU A 132 -12.11 0.37 14.70
C GLU A 132 -12.65 1.68 15.20
N LYS A 133 -13.87 1.68 15.76
CA LYS A 133 -14.60 2.89 16.17
C LYS A 133 -13.84 3.67 17.25
N GLY A 134 -13.68 4.98 17.01
CA GLY A 134 -12.91 5.85 17.89
C GLY A 134 -11.40 5.78 17.67
N GLY A 135 -10.91 4.82 16.88
CA GLY A 135 -9.52 4.70 16.50
C GLY A 135 -9.09 5.73 15.45
N ARG A 136 -7.78 5.86 15.27
CA ARG A 136 -7.18 6.70 14.21
C ARG A 136 -7.10 5.92 12.91
N SER A 137 -7.08 6.63 11.78
CA SER A 137 -6.93 6.01 10.47
C SER A 137 -5.66 5.16 10.32
N LEU A 138 -4.57 5.48 11.04
CA LEU A 138 -3.37 4.64 11.09
C LEU A 138 -3.62 3.28 11.76
N ALA A 139 -4.36 3.25 12.86
CA ALA A 139 -4.67 2.00 13.56
C ALA A 139 -5.46 1.06 12.64
N LEU A 140 -6.53 1.57 12.03
CA LEU A 140 -7.29 0.82 11.03
C LEU A 140 -6.39 0.31 9.88
N ALA A 141 -5.54 1.17 9.33
CA ALA A 141 -4.64 0.83 8.23
C ALA A 141 -3.64 -0.28 8.57
N ARG A 142 -3.10 -0.27 9.80
CA ARG A 142 -2.10 -1.23 10.26
C ARG A 142 -2.70 -2.61 10.60
N ASN A 143 -3.92 -2.66 11.08
CA ASN A 143 -4.50 -3.91 11.59
C ASN A 143 -5.39 -4.63 10.57
N LEU A 144 -6.05 -3.89 9.64
CA LEU A 144 -7.11 -4.45 8.80
C LEU A 144 -6.62 -5.54 7.84
N SER A 145 -5.43 -5.39 7.26
CA SER A 145 -4.91 -6.32 6.23
C SER A 145 -4.77 -7.74 6.76
N GLY A 146 -4.27 -7.91 7.99
CA GLY A 146 -4.10 -9.21 8.62
C GLY A 146 -5.42 -9.99 8.71
N TYR A 147 -6.48 -9.33 9.15
CA TYR A 147 -7.83 -9.92 9.22
C TYR A 147 -8.40 -10.29 7.84
N VAL A 148 -8.20 -9.43 6.84
CA VAL A 148 -8.70 -9.69 5.48
C VAL A 148 -8.00 -10.89 4.85
N ILE A 149 -6.68 -10.98 5.01
CA ILE A 149 -5.89 -12.13 4.52
C ILE A 149 -6.28 -13.41 5.27
N ALA A 150 -6.47 -13.33 6.59
CA ALA A 150 -6.93 -14.45 7.40
C ALA A 150 -8.32 -14.95 6.96
N ALA A 151 -9.26 -14.05 6.68
CA ALA A 151 -10.60 -14.40 6.19
C ALA A 151 -10.56 -15.15 4.86
N ASP A 152 -9.66 -14.77 3.96
CA ASP A 152 -9.43 -15.48 2.69
C ASP A 152 -8.84 -16.88 2.93
N LEU A 153 -7.80 -16.98 3.75
CA LEU A 153 -7.10 -18.24 4.06
C LEU A 153 -7.96 -19.29 4.77
N VAL A 154 -8.91 -18.86 5.60
CA VAL A 154 -9.86 -19.76 6.28
C VAL A 154 -11.08 -20.08 5.43
N ASP A 155 -11.14 -19.54 4.20
CA ASP A 155 -12.28 -19.68 3.31
C ASP A 155 -13.60 -19.27 3.98
N LEU A 156 -13.61 -18.04 4.52
CA LEU A 156 -14.70 -17.52 5.35
C LEU A 156 -16.05 -17.57 4.65
N ARG A 157 -16.06 -17.40 3.31
CA ARG A 157 -17.26 -17.45 2.47
C ARG A 157 -17.96 -18.80 2.54
N LEU A 158 -17.19 -19.89 2.67
CA LEU A 158 -17.72 -21.25 2.82
C LEU A 158 -17.89 -21.64 4.29
N ALA A 159 -16.96 -21.22 5.14
CA ALA A 159 -16.95 -21.62 6.55
C ALA A 159 -18.02 -20.92 7.40
N ALA A 160 -18.36 -19.68 7.08
CA ALA A 160 -19.35 -18.87 7.78
C ALA A 160 -20.10 -17.94 6.81
N PRO A 161 -20.87 -18.48 5.86
CA PRO A 161 -21.43 -17.73 4.73
C PRO A 161 -22.33 -16.58 5.17
N ASP A 162 -23.16 -16.78 6.18
CA ASP A 162 -24.07 -15.74 6.69
C ASP A 162 -23.31 -14.58 7.33
N PHE A 163 -22.24 -14.89 8.10
CA PHE A 163 -21.39 -13.86 8.69
C PHE A 163 -20.61 -13.10 7.61
N ASP A 164 -20.00 -13.81 6.66
CA ASP A 164 -19.30 -13.17 5.55
C ASP A 164 -20.22 -12.25 4.76
N ALA A 165 -21.36 -12.75 4.30
CA ALA A 165 -22.25 -12.01 3.40
C ALA A 165 -22.94 -10.83 4.08
N ASN A 166 -23.43 -11.01 5.31
CA ASN A 166 -24.32 -10.07 5.97
C ASN A 166 -23.62 -9.14 6.97
N THR A 167 -22.39 -9.46 7.38
CA THR A 167 -21.64 -8.68 8.39
C THR A 167 -20.24 -8.28 7.90
N PHE A 168 -19.37 -9.24 7.59
CA PHE A 168 -17.96 -8.99 7.32
C PHE A 168 -17.73 -8.18 6.04
N ARG A 169 -18.33 -8.59 4.93
CA ARG A 169 -18.20 -7.86 3.65
C ARG A 169 -18.83 -6.46 3.67
N PRO A 170 -20.03 -6.23 4.25
CA PRO A 170 -20.55 -4.87 4.44
C PRO A 170 -19.64 -4.01 5.32
N TRP A 171 -19.14 -4.56 6.43
CA TRP A 171 -18.21 -3.87 7.31
C TRP A 171 -16.90 -3.50 6.58
N LEU A 172 -16.25 -4.43 5.89
CA LEU A 172 -15.05 -4.13 5.09
C LEU A 172 -15.29 -3.00 4.09
N ARG A 173 -16.46 -2.96 3.46
CA ARG A 173 -16.80 -1.87 2.53
C ARG A 173 -16.91 -0.53 3.25
N SER A 174 -17.46 -0.51 4.46
CA SER A 174 -17.58 0.72 5.25
C SER A 174 -16.24 1.27 5.69
N THR A 175 -15.28 0.42 6.09
CA THR A 175 -13.95 0.84 6.57
C THR A 175 -13.17 1.68 5.54
N LEU A 176 -13.45 1.52 4.24
CA LEU A 176 -12.80 2.32 3.20
C LEU A 176 -13.16 3.81 3.25
N SER A 177 -14.34 4.15 3.76
CA SER A 177 -14.90 5.51 3.75
C SER A 177 -15.35 6.02 5.12
N GLU A 178 -15.24 5.21 6.16
CA GLU A 178 -15.49 5.65 7.53
C GLU A 178 -14.52 6.75 7.93
N VAL A 179 -15.06 7.80 8.55
CA VAL A 179 -14.25 8.92 9.05
C VAL A 179 -13.77 8.56 10.44
N MET A 180 -12.46 8.36 10.57
CA MET A 180 -11.79 7.99 11.82
C MET A 180 -11.62 9.21 12.75
N SER A 181 -11.17 8.97 13.98
CA SER A 181 -11.05 10.03 15.00
C SER A 181 -10.08 11.18 14.61
N ASP A 182 -9.18 10.95 13.66
CA ASP A 182 -8.30 11.97 13.09
C ASP A 182 -8.93 12.72 11.90
N GLY A 183 -10.23 12.55 11.63
CA GLY A 183 -10.98 13.23 10.58
C GLY A 183 -10.64 12.75 9.16
N LYS A 184 -10.05 11.56 9.01
CA LYS A 184 -9.64 10.99 7.73
C LYS A 184 -10.27 9.63 7.49
N THR A 185 -10.44 9.29 6.21
CA THR A 185 -10.82 7.94 5.78
C THR A 185 -9.59 7.16 5.30
N LEU A 186 -9.70 5.84 5.23
CA LEU A 186 -8.64 4.98 4.68
C LEU A 186 -8.24 5.41 3.25
N ARG A 187 -9.23 5.69 2.40
CA ARG A 187 -8.99 6.21 1.03
C ARG A 187 -8.21 7.53 1.04
N GLN A 188 -8.58 8.45 1.93
CA GLN A 188 -7.92 9.76 1.98
C GLN A 188 -6.46 9.65 2.43
N ILE A 189 -6.15 8.80 3.40
CA ILE A 189 -4.75 8.66 3.83
C ILE A 189 -3.89 7.92 2.80
N ASP A 190 -4.41 6.90 2.13
CA ASP A 190 -3.75 6.26 0.99
C ASP A 190 -3.42 7.30 -0.10
N GLU A 191 -4.39 8.10 -0.50
CA GLU A 191 -4.23 9.06 -1.61
C GLU A 191 -3.49 10.34 -1.26
N GLN A 192 -3.41 10.74 0.01
CA GLN A 192 -2.84 12.04 0.38
C GLN A 192 -1.53 11.97 1.14
N ARG A 193 -1.25 10.86 1.84
CA ARG A 193 -0.05 10.77 2.67
C ARG A 193 1.06 9.97 2.00
N PRO A 194 2.21 10.59 1.74
CA PRO A 194 3.35 9.90 1.14
C PRO A 194 4.18 9.09 2.14
N ASN A 195 3.77 9.01 3.41
CA ASN A 195 4.48 8.37 4.50
C ASN A 195 3.89 6.98 4.86
N ASN A 196 4.42 6.35 5.91
CA ASN A 196 3.97 5.05 6.43
C ASN A 196 2.44 4.95 6.60
N TRP A 197 1.74 6.01 7.00
CA TRP A 197 0.27 6.00 7.08
C TRP A 197 -0.38 5.68 5.74
N GLY A 198 0.11 6.30 4.66
CA GLY A 198 -0.39 6.06 3.31
C GLY A 198 -0.11 4.66 2.82
N THR A 199 1.09 4.13 3.05
CA THR A 199 1.45 2.79 2.58
C THR A 199 0.69 1.69 3.32
N HIS A 200 0.49 1.81 4.64
CA HIS A 200 -0.39 0.90 5.38
C HIS A 200 -1.83 0.96 4.88
N ALA A 201 -2.35 2.16 4.62
CA ALA A 201 -3.70 2.33 4.07
C ALA A 201 -3.83 1.74 2.66
N GLY A 202 -2.81 1.87 1.82
CA GLY A 202 -2.76 1.26 0.50
C GLY A 202 -2.80 -0.27 0.56
N ALA A 203 -2.06 -0.88 1.49
CA ALA A 203 -2.09 -2.33 1.72
C ALA A 203 -3.49 -2.80 2.16
N ALA A 204 -4.08 -2.14 3.15
CA ALA A 204 -5.42 -2.46 3.65
C ALA A 204 -6.49 -2.28 2.56
N ARG A 205 -6.43 -1.18 1.81
CA ARG A 205 -7.33 -0.88 0.69
C ARG A 205 -7.21 -1.94 -0.42
N ALA A 206 -5.99 -2.36 -0.76
CA ALA A 206 -5.74 -3.41 -1.75
C ALA A 206 -6.33 -4.76 -1.28
N ALA A 207 -6.06 -5.17 -0.03
CA ALA A 207 -6.58 -6.41 0.54
C ALA A 207 -8.12 -6.44 0.52
N VAL A 208 -8.76 -5.39 1.02
CA VAL A 208 -10.22 -5.24 0.99
C VAL A 208 -10.76 -5.28 -0.43
N SER A 209 -10.11 -4.60 -1.38
CA SER A 209 -10.55 -4.54 -2.77
C SER A 209 -10.50 -5.90 -3.46
N VAL A 210 -9.44 -6.69 -3.23
CA VAL A 210 -9.33 -8.06 -3.76
C VAL A 210 -10.40 -8.96 -3.12
N TYR A 211 -10.52 -8.95 -1.79
CA TYR A 211 -11.49 -9.80 -1.08
C TYR A 211 -12.93 -9.51 -1.50
N LEU A 212 -13.28 -8.24 -1.71
CA LEU A 212 -14.62 -7.83 -2.14
C LEU A 212 -14.86 -7.90 -3.65
N GLY A 213 -13.84 -8.15 -4.47
CA GLY A 213 -13.92 -8.12 -5.94
C GLY A 213 -14.16 -6.71 -6.50
N MET A 214 -13.60 -5.67 -5.86
CA MET A 214 -13.79 -4.26 -6.24
C MET A 214 -12.72 -3.80 -7.24
N GLY A 215 -12.83 -4.24 -8.48
CA GLY A 215 -11.79 -4.03 -9.51
C GLY A 215 -11.42 -2.56 -9.75
N SER A 216 -12.39 -1.64 -9.77
CA SER A 216 -12.10 -0.21 -9.94
C SER A 216 -11.38 0.41 -8.73
N GLU A 217 -11.72 -0.03 -7.51
CA GLU A 217 -11.03 0.40 -6.29
C GLU A 217 -9.59 -0.11 -6.27
N LEU A 218 -9.38 -1.38 -6.66
CA LEU A 218 -8.05 -1.98 -6.78
C LEU A 218 -7.20 -1.27 -7.82
N ALA A 219 -7.77 -0.95 -8.99
CA ALA A 219 -7.07 -0.21 -10.04
C ALA A 219 -6.65 1.20 -9.56
N ARG A 220 -7.52 1.87 -8.78
CA ARG A 220 -7.18 3.16 -8.17
C ARG A 220 -6.04 3.02 -7.15
N THR A 221 -6.09 2.00 -6.30
CA THR A 221 -5.03 1.70 -5.33
C THR A 221 -3.70 1.43 -6.04
N ALA A 222 -3.71 0.66 -7.12
CA ALA A 222 -2.53 0.39 -7.94
C ALA A 222 -1.95 1.68 -8.58
N GLN A 223 -2.81 2.57 -9.06
CA GLN A 223 -2.42 3.86 -9.62
C GLN A 223 -1.73 4.75 -8.57
N VAL A 224 -2.30 4.85 -7.36
CA VAL A 224 -1.74 5.61 -6.24
C VAL A 224 -0.38 5.03 -5.85
N PHE A 225 -0.28 3.72 -5.75
CA PHE A 225 0.97 3.04 -5.40
C PHE A 225 2.08 3.27 -6.43
N LYS A 226 1.78 3.23 -7.73
CA LYS A 226 2.76 3.62 -8.78
C LYS A 226 3.32 5.01 -8.54
N GLY A 227 2.43 5.97 -8.22
CA GLY A 227 2.86 7.34 -7.89
C GLY A 227 3.76 7.40 -6.68
N TRP A 228 3.48 6.62 -5.63
CA TRP A 228 4.33 6.53 -4.44
C TRP A 228 5.70 5.95 -4.75
N LEU A 229 5.76 4.93 -5.61
CA LEU A 229 7.01 4.33 -6.09
C LEU A 229 7.83 5.24 -7.01
N GLY A 230 7.32 6.44 -7.38
CA GLY A 230 8.03 7.44 -8.18
C GLY A 230 7.45 7.74 -9.56
N ASP A 231 6.44 7.00 -10.03
CA ASP A 231 5.74 7.30 -11.29
C ASP A 231 4.69 8.39 -11.10
N ARG A 232 5.11 9.64 -11.12
CA ARG A 232 4.23 10.81 -10.97
C ARG A 232 3.21 10.96 -12.10
N SER A 233 3.43 10.32 -13.25
CA SER A 233 2.45 10.34 -14.35
C SER A 233 1.23 9.48 -14.00
N ALA A 234 1.43 8.42 -13.23
CA ALA A 234 0.34 7.60 -12.70
C ALA A 234 -0.42 8.34 -11.60
N TYR A 235 0.30 8.93 -10.63
CA TYR A 235 -0.31 9.68 -9.54
C TYR A 235 0.64 10.69 -8.91
N ALA A 236 0.15 11.92 -8.65
CA ALA A 236 0.91 13.02 -8.05
C ALA A 236 0.11 13.78 -6.98
N GLY A 237 -0.93 13.16 -6.38
CA GLY A 237 -1.85 13.82 -5.42
C GLY A 237 -1.37 13.84 -3.97
N PHE A 238 -0.18 13.32 -3.68
CA PHE A 238 0.36 13.29 -2.32
C PHE A 238 0.69 14.71 -1.80
N LYS A 239 0.52 14.88 -0.49
CA LYS A 239 0.84 16.11 0.25
C LYS A 239 2.10 15.88 1.06
N TYR A 240 3.22 16.28 0.49
CA TYR A 240 4.51 16.21 1.16
C TYR A 240 4.67 17.30 2.21
N GLY A 241 5.46 17.02 3.25
CA GLY A 241 5.83 17.99 4.26
C GLY A 241 7.10 18.76 3.87
N ASP A 242 8.18 18.57 4.62
CA ASP A 242 9.50 19.09 4.29
C ASP A 242 10.08 18.39 3.06
N LEU A 243 10.56 19.17 2.10
CA LEU A 243 11.11 18.69 0.83
C LEU A 243 12.63 18.58 0.83
N SER A 244 13.30 18.77 1.97
CA SER A 244 14.77 18.80 2.05
C SER A 244 15.45 17.50 1.57
N TRP A 245 14.78 16.37 1.73
CA TRP A 245 15.26 15.05 1.29
C TRP A 245 14.85 14.68 -0.12
N GLN A 246 14.12 15.53 -0.84
CA GLN A 246 13.75 15.27 -2.24
C GLN A 246 14.91 15.62 -3.17
N ALA A 247 15.28 14.70 -4.07
CA ALA A 247 16.25 14.99 -5.12
C ALA A 247 15.76 16.12 -6.04
N ASN A 248 14.44 16.15 -6.31
CA ASN A 248 13.78 17.23 -7.02
C ASN A 248 12.56 17.75 -6.20
N PRO A 249 12.73 18.83 -5.42
CA PRO A 249 11.62 19.40 -4.65
C PRO A 249 10.41 19.86 -5.48
N ASN A 250 10.59 20.15 -6.78
CA ASN A 250 9.49 20.52 -7.68
C ASN A 250 8.69 19.31 -8.19
N ALA A 251 9.24 18.10 -8.02
CA ALA A 251 8.61 16.86 -8.42
C ALA A 251 8.79 15.78 -7.32
N PRO A 252 8.25 16.00 -6.10
CA PRO A 252 8.48 15.11 -4.97
C PRO A 252 7.90 13.72 -5.20
N VAL A 253 8.56 12.70 -4.64
CA VAL A 253 8.23 11.27 -4.75
C VAL A 253 8.27 10.58 -3.40
N GLY A 254 7.61 9.41 -3.26
CA GLY A 254 7.66 8.61 -2.04
C GLY A 254 8.97 7.82 -1.93
N ILE A 255 9.43 7.23 -3.05
CA ILE A 255 10.78 6.64 -3.16
C ILE A 255 11.49 7.35 -4.31
N ASP A 256 12.76 7.71 -4.10
CA ASP A 256 13.57 8.17 -5.20
C ASP A 256 13.80 7.04 -6.20
N ALA A 257 13.18 7.19 -7.37
CA ALA A 257 13.16 6.19 -8.42
C ALA A 257 14.10 6.51 -9.58
N SER A 258 14.76 7.68 -9.57
CA SER A 258 15.44 8.24 -10.74
C SER A 258 16.80 7.61 -11.06
N GLY A 259 17.15 6.50 -10.45
CA GLY A 259 18.37 5.75 -10.78
C GLY A 259 19.28 5.46 -9.59
N THR A 260 20.46 4.89 -9.88
CA THR A 260 21.44 4.45 -8.87
C THR A 260 22.31 5.58 -8.34
N GLU A 261 22.36 6.73 -9.02
CA GLU A 261 23.25 7.86 -8.71
C GLU A 261 22.47 9.17 -8.66
N THR A 262 21.41 9.18 -7.85
CA THR A 262 20.67 10.42 -7.57
C THR A 262 21.26 11.08 -6.35
N TYR A 263 21.51 12.39 -6.46
CA TYR A 263 22.06 13.20 -5.39
C TYR A 263 21.15 14.36 -5.06
N ALA A 264 21.17 14.82 -3.80
CA ALA A 264 20.50 16.05 -3.43
C ALA A 264 21.11 17.23 -4.21
N ALA A 265 20.26 18.17 -4.64
CA ALA A 265 20.69 19.32 -5.45
C ALA A 265 21.85 20.09 -4.77
N GLY A 266 22.98 20.20 -5.48
CA GLY A 266 24.18 20.90 -5.02
C GLY A 266 24.98 20.19 -3.93
N SER A 267 24.81 18.88 -3.75
CA SER A 267 25.53 18.08 -2.75
C SER A 267 25.95 16.72 -3.31
N ASP A 268 26.86 16.04 -2.60
CA ASP A 268 27.26 14.65 -2.86
C ASP A 268 26.47 13.64 -2.02
N ILE A 269 25.33 14.03 -1.46
CA ILE A 269 24.50 13.15 -0.63
C ILE A 269 23.69 12.22 -1.51
N PRO A 270 23.93 10.88 -1.42
CA PRO A 270 23.22 9.91 -2.27
C PRO A 270 21.78 9.76 -1.84
N LEU A 271 20.84 9.82 -2.79
CA LEU A 271 19.39 9.69 -2.55
C LEU A 271 18.74 8.54 -3.34
N GLY A 272 19.47 7.84 -4.21
CA GLY A 272 18.91 6.76 -5.03
C GLY A 272 18.30 5.64 -4.20
N GLY A 273 16.97 5.56 -4.14
CA GLY A 273 16.21 4.65 -3.27
C GLY A 273 15.82 5.24 -1.91
N ALA A 274 16.18 6.49 -1.62
CA ALA A 274 15.73 7.15 -0.38
C ALA A 274 14.20 7.25 -0.33
N LEU A 275 13.68 7.27 0.90
CA LEU A 275 12.27 7.56 1.22
C LEU A 275 12.19 8.97 1.85
N PRO A 276 12.12 10.03 1.05
CA PRO A 276 12.33 11.40 1.53
C PRO A 276 11.40 11.80 2.68
N GLU A 277 10.12 11.45 2.59
CA GLU A 277 9.13 11.79 3.61
C GLU A 277 9.42 11.12 4.96
N GLU A 278 10.04 9.95 4.95
CA GLU A 278 10.41 9.23 6.17
C GLU A 278 11.80 9.62 6.67
N MET A 279 12.73 9.91 5.76
CA MET A 279 14.08 10.36 6.12
C MET A 279 14.04 11.68 6.91
N ARG A 280 13.17 12.64 6.52
CA ARG A 280 12.99 13.91 7.23
C ARG A 280 12.53 13.75 8.69
N ARG A 281 12.02 12.57 9.06
CA ARG A 281 11.61 12.26 10.44
C ARG A 281 12.82 12.12 11.38
N GLY A 282 13.97 11.77 10.84
CA GLY A 282 15.26 11.84 11.57
C GLY A 282 15.83 13.25 11.64
N GLY A 283 15.48 14.14 10.70
CA GLY A 283 15.98 15.52 10.61
C GLY A 283 16.03 16.03 9.18
N THR A 284 16.40 17.28 9.01
CA THR A 284 16.66 17.89 7.70
C THR A 284 17.81 17.17 6.99
N LEU A 285 17.92 17.40 5.67
CA LEU A 285 18.97 16.79 4.86
C LEU A 285 20.35 17.02 5.45
N GLN A 286 21.05 15.95 5.77
CA GLN A 286 22.44 15.94 6.24
C GLN A 286 23.10 14.59 5.96
N TRP A 287 24.43 14.58 5.98
CA TRP A 287 25.19 13.34 5.83
C TRP A 287 26.33 13.25 6.86
N PRO A 288 26.48 12.12 7.57
CA PRO A 288 25.59 10.95 7.56
C PRO A 288 24.15 11.29 8.01
N ALA A 289 23.19 10.54 7.46
CA ALA A 289 21.78 10.69 7.84
C ALA A 289 21.56 10.33 9.32
N LEU A 290 20.69 11.07 10.00
CA LEU A 290 20.26 10.67 11.34
C LEU A 290 19.31 9.50 11.28
N TYR A 291 19.57 8.47 12.08
CA TYR A 291 18.76 7.26 12.13
C TYR A 291 17.28 7.55 12.49
N THR A 292 16.41 6.89 11.78
CA THR A 292 14.98 6.79 12.10
C THR A 292 14.44 5.46 11.59
N GLY A 293 13.49 4.84 12.32
CA GLY A 293 12.83 3.59 11.91
C GLY A 293 11.75 3.77 10.84
N TYR A 294 11.30 5.01 10.60
CA TYR A 294 10.15 5.28 9.72
C TYR A 294 10.29 4.77 8.27
N PRO A 295 11.47 4.75 7.63
CA PRO A 295 11.59 4.18 6.30
C PRO A 295 11.18 2.70 6.22
N TRP A 296 11.58 1.88 7.20
CA TRP A 296 11.13 0.50 7.29
C TRP A 296 9.64 0.38 7.60
N GLU A 297 9.11 1.23 8.47
CA GLU A 297 7.68 1.31 8.75
C GLU A 297 6.85 1.61 7.48
N ALA A 298 7.34 2.50 6.60
CA ALA A 298 6.68 2.76 5.33
C ALA A 298 6.79 1.56 4.37
N LEU A 299 7.92 0.88 4.37
CA LEU A 299 8.11 -0.33 3.58
C LEU A 299 7.24 -1.49 4.05
N GLN A 300 6.82 -1.59 5.32
CA GLN A 300 5.88 -2.62 5.76
C GLN A 300 4.59 -2.59 4.91
N GLY A 301 3.91 -1.47 4.88
CA GLY A 301 2.68 -1.33 4.07
C GLY A 301 2.96 -1.50 2.58
N ALA A 302 4.01 -0.87 2.06
CA ALA A 302 4.35 -0.90 0.65
C ALA A 302 4.71 -2.30 0.14
N THR A 303 5.46 -3.09 0.92
CA THR A 303 5.84 -4.47 0.59
C THR A 303 4.61 -5.38 0.53
N LEU A 304 3.73 -5.29 1.51
CA LEU A 304 2.47 -6.04 1.49
C LEU A 304 1.57 -5.61 0.33
N GLN A 305 1.45 -4.30 0.08
CA GLN A 305 0.65 -3.78 -1.03
C GLN A 305 1.15 -4.29 -2.38
N ALA A 306 2.47 -4.31 -2.58
CA ALA A 306 3.07 -4.86 -3.79
C ALA A 306 2.73 -6.34 -3.97
N GLU A 307 2.79 -7.12 -2.90
CA GLU A 307 2.48 -8.56 -2.94
C GLU A 307 1.01 -8.81 -3.29
N ILE A 308 0.08 -8.12 -2.63
CA ILE A 308 -1.36 -8.25 -2.93
C ILE A 308 -1.66 -7.86 -4.39
N LEU A 309 -1.07 -6.77 -4.87
CA LEU A 309 -1.24 -6.34 -6.26
C LEU A 309 -0.63 -7.36 -7.24
N SER A 310 0.51 -7.96 -6.91
CA SER A 310 1.13 -9.01 -7.72
C SER A 310 0.22 -10.23 -7.86
N HIS A 311 -0.39 -10.67 -6.76
CA HIS A 311 -1.37 -11.76 -6.78
C HIS A 311 -2.64 -11.42 -7.55
N ALA A 312 -3.01 -10.14 -7.60
CA ALA A 312 -4.12 -9.65 -8.41
C ALA A 312 -3.75 -9.44 -9.90
N GLY A 313 -2.55 -9.82 -10.33
CA GLY A 313 -2.11 -9.80 -11.73
C GLY A 313 -1.38 -8.52 -12.18
N TYR A 314 -1.00 -7.65 -11.24
CA TYR A 314 -0.16 -6.50 -11.54
C TYR A 314 1.33 -6.87 -11.44
N ASP A 315 2.17 -6.28 -12.28
CA ASP A 315 3.63 -6.44 -12.21
C ASP A 315 4.25 -5.45 -11.19
N SER A 316 3.69 -5.42 -9.97
CA SER A 316 3.97 -4.41 -8.95
C SER A 316 5.42 -4.37 -8.46
N TRP A 317 6.11 -5.50 -8.50
CA TRP A 317 7.49 -5.63 -8.05
C TRP A 317 8.51 -5.05 -9.03
N SER A 318 8.15 -4.94 -10.33
CA SER A 318 9.01 -4.33 -11.36
C SER A 318 8.85 -2.80 -11.44
N TRP A 319 7.76 -2.24 -10.89
CA TRP A 319 7.43 -0.83 -11.07
C TRP A 319 8.53 0.12 -10.63
N SER A 320 8.67 1.22 -11.38
CA SER A 320 9.67 2.25 -11.14
C SER A 320 11.08 1.68 -10.96
N ASN A 321 11.45 0.71 -11.83
CA ASN A 321 12.74 0.03 -11.79
C ASN A 321 13.00 -0.64 -10.45
N GLN A 322 12.08 -1.51 -10.00
CA GLN A 322 12.15 -2.21 -8.73
C GLN A 322 12.36 -1.27 -7.52
N ALA A 323 11.55 -0.22 -7.41
CA ALA A 323 11.72 0.82 -6.41
C ALA A 323 11.83 0.28 -4.98
N LEU A 324 11.06 -0.76 -4.61
CA LEU A 324 11.13 -1.38 -3.28
C LEU A 324 12.49 -2.03 -3.01
N ALA A 325 13.04 -2.73 -4.01
CA ALA A 325 14.38 -3.32 -3.88
C ALA A 325 15.46 -2.24 -3.71
N ARG A 326 15.34 -1.12 -4.45
CA ARG A 326 16.28 0.00 -4.33
C ARG A 326 16.17 0.67 -2.96
N ALA A 327 14.94 0.86 -2.45
CA ALA A 327 14.73 1.39 -1.12
C ALA A 327 15.37 0.49 -0.04
N ALA A 328 15.14 -0.82 -0.10
CA ALA A 328 15.75 -1.76 0.84
C ALA A 328 17.29 -1.75 0.75
N LYS A 329 17.86 -1.70 -0.48
CA LYS A 329 19.31 -1.54 -0.69
C LYS A 329 19.84 -0.22 -0.15
N TYR A 330 19.11 0.87 -0.34
CA TYR A 330 19.48 2.17 0.22
C TYR A 330 19.58 2.10 1.74
N LEU A 331 18.59 1.52 2.40
CA LEU A 331 18.60 1.37 3.85
C LEU A 331 19.74 0.46 4.33
N THR A 332 19.90 -0.72 3.72
CA THR A 332 20.87 -1.72 4.19
C THR A 332 22.30 -1.42 3.77
N ASN A 333 22.51 -1.02 2.52
CA ASN A 333 23.85 -0.90 1.94
C ASN A 333 24.40 0.52 2.02
N THR A 334 23.57 1.55 1.80
CA THR A 334 24.02 2.95 1.84
C THR A 334 24.01 3.50 3.25
N LEU A 335 22.88 3.38 3.95
CA LEU A 335 22.71 3.92 5.30
C LEU A 335 23.21 2.97 6.40
N LYS A 336 23.39 1.68 6.11
CA LYS A 336 23.72 0.64 7.10
C LYS A 336 22.63 0.51 8.20
N TRP A 337 21.38 0.69 7.83
CA TRP A 337 20.20 0.54 8.69
C TRP A 337 19.48 -0.77 8.35
N PRO A 338 19.87 -1.90 8.96
CA PRO A 338 19.19 -3.18 8.72
C PRO A 338 17.76 -3.14 9.23
N ALA A 339 16.91 -4.01 8.70
CA ALA A 339 15.59 -4.27 9.26
C ALA A 339 15.73 -4.87 10.66
N ILE A 340 15.05 -4.32 11.66
CA ILE A 340 15.08 -4.77 13.05
C ILE A 340 13.66 -4.93 13.60
N GLY A 341 13.50 -5.70 14.67
CA GLY A 341 12.20 -5.87 15.32
C GLY A 341 11.15 -6.45 14.38
N ASP A 342 10.01 -5.79 14.32
CA ASP A 342 8.87 -6.16 13.47
C ASP A 342 9.03 -5.78 11.99
N ASP A 343 10.16 -5.17 11.61
CA ASP A 343 10.54 -4.97 10.21
C ASP A 343 11.24 -6.17 9.58
N THR A 344 11.71 -7.13 10.39
CA THR A 344 12.58 -8.23 9.96
C THR A 344 11.95 -9.20 8.94
N TRP A 345 10.66 -9.19 8.74
CA TRP A 345 9.97 -9.99 7.74
C TRP A 345 10.13 -9.46 6.31
N GLN A 346 10.29 -8.15 6.13
CA GLN A 346 10.26 -7.50 4.82
C GLN A 346 11.40 -7.92 3.89
N PRO A 347 12.67 -8.04 4.33
CA PRO A 347 13.78 -8.45 3.46
C PRO A 347 13.56 -9.79 2.77
N TRP A 348 12.95 -10.75 3.42
CA TRP A 348 12.66 -12.06 2.85
C TRP A 348 11.74 -11.99 1.63
N LEU A 349 10.67 -11.23 1.73
CA LEU A 349 9.72 -11.06 0.63
C LEU A 349 10.31 -10.20 -0.50
N ILE A 350 10.97 -9.09 -0.15
CA ILE A 350 11.60 -8.21 -1.16
C ILE A 350 12.65 -9.00 -1.96
N ASP A 351 13.51 -9.77 -1.29
CA ASP A 351 14.56 -10.53 -1.95
C ASP A 351 13.99 -11.64 -2.83
N ALA A 352 13.02 -12.40 -2.33
CA ALA A 352 12.35 -13.46 -3.08
C ALA A 352 11.66 -12.96 -4.36
N ARG A 353 11.16 -11.73 -4.37
CA ARG A 353 10.45 -11.14 -5.52
C ARG A 353 11.35 -10.40 -6.50
N THR A 354 12.51 -9.92 -6.04
CA THR A 354 13.34 -8.99 -6.84
C THR A 354 14.77 -9.48 -7.06
N ASN A 355 15.18 -10.54 -6.38
CA ASN A 355 16.58 -11.01 -6.33
C ASN A 355 17.55 -9.85 -5.96
N ALA A 356 17.14 -9.03 -5.00
CA ALA A 356 17.88 -7.83 -4.63
C ALA A 356 19.22 -8.11 -3.95
N SER A 357 19.42 -9.32 -3.44
CA SER A 357 20.60 -9.72 -2.66
C SER A 357 20.82 -8.80 -1.46
N ILE A 358 19.74 -8.50 -0.73
CA ILE A 358 19.79 -7.73 0.52
C ILE A 358 20.07 -8.65 1.71
N PRO A 359 20.71 -8.16 2.78
CA PRO A 359 20.96 -8.97 3.97
C PRO A 359 19.64 -9.48 4.58
N LEU A 360 19.51 -10.81 4.70
CA LEU A 360 18.35 -11.43 5.33
C LEU A 360 18.57 -11.57 6.84
N PRO A 361 17.59 -11.17 7.68
CA PRO A 361 17.66 -11.40 9.11
C PRO A 361 17.68 -12.88 9.46
N SER A 362 18.44 -13.26 10.48
CA SER A 362 18.53 -14.66 10.96
C SER A 362 17.25 -15.14 11.67
N SER A 363 16.39 -14.22 12.08
CA SER A 363 15.07 -14.50 12.67
C SER A 363 14.11 -13.39 12.26
N THR A 364 12.84 -13.76 12.07
CA THR A 364 11.79 -12.81 11.74
C THR A 364 10.81 -12.63 12.89
N LYS A 365 10.29 -11.41 13.00
CA LYS A 365 9.10 -11.14 13.79
C LYS A 365 8.03 -10.67 12.83
N PRO A 366 6.76 -11.05 13.03
CA PRO A 366 5.68 -10.46 12.26
C PRO A 366 5.55 -8.98 12.60
N GLY A 367 5.24 -8.17 11.59
CA GLY A 367 4.93 -6.77 11.76
C GLY A 367 3.44 -6.53 11.83
N LYS A 368 3.06 -5.27 11.79
CA LYS A 368 1.69 -4.87 11.51
C LYS A 368 1.39 -5.14 10.04
N ASN A 369 0.21 -5.59 9.73
CA ASN A 369 -0.28 -6.07 8.44
C ASN A 369 0.11 -7.51 8.09
N PHE A 370 1.36 -7.92 8.31
CA PHE A 370 1.90 -9.15 7.76
C PHE A 370 3.13 -9.66 8.53
N GLY A 371 3.55 -10.88 8.22
CA GLY A 371 4.71 -11.52 8.81
C GLY A 371 4.95 -12.90 8.22
N PHE A 372 5.79 -13.71 8.87
CA PHE A 372 6.05 -15.10 8.52
C PHE A 372 6.63 -15.34 7.11
N THR A 373 7.29 -14.32 6.56
CA THR A 373 7.82 -14.36 5.19
C THR A 373 9.03 -15.26 5.03
N ASP A 374 9.79 -15.52 6.09
CA ASP A 374 10.83 -16.54 6.16
C ASP A 374 10.26 -17.96 5.98
N TRP A 375 9.00 -18.19 6.34
CA TRP A 375 8.31 -19.43 6.07
C TRP A 375 7.65 -19.45 4.69
N LEU A 376 7.09 -18.33 4.26
CA LEU A 376 6.35 -18.22 2.99
C LEU A 376 7.28 -18.18 1.76
N TYR A 377 8.46 -17.58 1.89
CA TYR A 377 9.34 -17.23 0.76
C TYR A 377 10.82 -17.64 0.99
N GLY A 378 11.15 -18.23 2.15
CA GLY A 378 12.50 -18.68 2.52
C GLY A 378 12.90 -20.05 1.98
#